data_6316528803a1304371c23a94ae8202dc
#
_entry.id   6316528803a1304371c23a94ae8202dc
#
_cell.length_a   1.000
_cell.length_b   1.000
_cell.length_c   1.000
_cell.angle_alpha   90.00
_cell.angle_beta   90.00
_cell.angle_gamma   90.00
#
_symmetry.space_group_name_H-M   'P 1'
#
loop_
_entity.id
_entity.type
_entity.pdbx_description
1 polymer ?
#
loop_
_entity_poly.entity_id
_entity_poly.type
_entity_poly.pdbx_seq_one_letter_code
_entity_poly.pdbx_strand_id
1 'polypeptide(L)'
;MGNTLDFTISKEEMKRAVDIEFPKLQNLRSHSKQLSITELGDRPCYSIAPVATDGGQNNLTFEPLNLEIIRVVDSEGNERLQKIIPITTDPEFYRNLFEEIEVLKRFLSKLDIEYEDLSYFLPTTNGNGERNNFRSLIRHLRDILEWAVLLDMAWDPHKTPILLLRDGLLRIISMKDQTIKALEDSFQEAYEDKGTLLVGVAKKAKVLDYYSMALSLENKFNVPYPWYCELQKDLEKEAYRHASAWVGRRSFGNLYFAKLTEAREGVILPIEIPVWLKDRDKEILEYLVSSSKSSFPIIGYPYPLNKAHENAALTGIEMEYLASLLKSEILKRYSEPEKERILSSIWFKKALTKGGLNDE
;
A
#
# COMPACT_ATOMS: atom_id res chain seq x y z
N MET A 1 -22.89 21.44 -38.41
CA MET A 1 -23.00 19.99 -38.65
C MET A 1 -21.94 19.33 -37.78
N GLY A 2 -22.32 18.82 -36.62
CA GLY A 2 -21.41 18.15 -35.72
C GLY A 2 -21.11 16.74 -36.23
N ASN A 3 -19.84 16.42 -36.42
CA ASN A 3 -19.39 15.06 -36.67
C ASN A 3 -19.69 14.23 -35.41
N THR A 4 -20.75 13.47 -35.41
CA THR A 4 -20.94 12.35 -34.51
C THR A 4 -19.84 11.34 -34.83
N LEU A 5 -18.90 11.17 -33.91
CA LEU A 5 -17.94 10.07 -33.94
C LEU A 5 -18.75 8.78 -33.86
N ASP A 6 -18.90 8.10 -34.98
CA ASP A 6 -19.53 6.80 -35.06
C ASP A 6 -18.56 5.73 -34.58
N PHE A 7 -18.62 5.37 -33.27
CA PHE A 7 -17.86 4.28 -32.69
C PHE A 7 -18.49 2.92 -33.05
N THR A 8 -18.52 2.60 -34.33
CA THR A 8 -18.88 1.24 -34.77
C THR A 8 -17.67 0.31 -34.61
N ILE A 9 -17.46 -0.17 -33.37
CA ILE A 9 -16.60 -1.36 -33.17
C ILE A 9 -17.33 -2.52 -33.86
N SER A 10 -16.73 -3.06 -34.92
CA SER A 10 -17.32 -4.18 -35.63
C SER A 10 -17.39 -5.40 -34.70
N LYS A 11 -18.57 -6.01 -34.57
CA LYS A 11 -18.78 -7.24 -33.81
C LYS A 11 -17.82 -8.35 -34.24
N GLU A 12 -17.42 -8.37 -35.48
CA GLU A 12 -16.51 -9.35 -36.06
C GLU A 12 -15.06 -9.09 -35.63
N GLU A 13 -14.62 -7.84 -35.51
CA GLU A 13 -13.30 -7.50 -34.97
C GLU A 13 -13.20 -7.89 -33.50
N MET A 14 -14.22 -7.61 -32.71
CA MET A 14 -14.26 -8.04 -31.32
C MET A 14 -14.22 -9.56 -31.19
N LYS A 15 -14.98 -10.28 -32.02
CA LYS A 15 -14.95 -11.75 -32.04
C LYS A 15 -13.55 -12.27 -32.36
N ARG A 16 -12.90 -11.75 -33.40
CA ARG A 16 -11.52 -12.14 -33.76
C ARG A 16 -10.54 -11.88 -32.62
N ALA A 17 -10.62 -10.72 -31.95
CA ALA A 17 -9.77 -10.41 -30.81
C ALA A 17 -9.98 -11.40 -29.64
N VAL A 18 -11.24 -11.75 -29.35
CA VAL A 18 -11.57 -12.76 -28.32
C VAL A 18 -11.04 -14.12 -28.74
N ASP A 19 -11.21 -14.56 -29.97
CA ASP A 19 -10.73 -15.86 -30.46
C ASP A 19 -9.20 -16.00 -30.33
N ILE A 20 -8.44 -14.90 -30.50
CA ILE A 20 -6.98 -14.86 -30.29
C ILE A 20 -6.60 -15.00 -28.82
N GLU A 21 -7.32 -14.34 -27.91
CA GLU A 21 -6.99 -14.30 -26.47
C GLU A 21 -7.59 -15.49 -25.70
N PHE A 22 -8.63 -16.14 -26.21
CA PHE A 22 -9.35 -17.23 -25.54
C PHE A 22 -8.47 -18.42 -25.11
N PRO A 23 -7.45 -18.87 -25.87
CA PRO A 23 -6.53 -19.92 -25.44
C PRO A 23 -5.81 -19.59 -24.13
N LYS A 24 -5.48 -18.31 -23.88
CA LYS A 24 -4.87 -17.87 -22.62
C LYS A 24 -5.81 -18.12 -21.43
N LEU A 25 -7.10 -17.80 -21.59
CA LEU A 25 -8.11 -18.04 -20.56
C LEU A 25 -8.25 -19.54 -20.26
N GLN A 26 -8.21 -20.39 -21.28
CA GLN A 26 -8.26 -21.85 -21.10
C GLN A 26 -7.02 -22.37 -20.34
N ASN A 27 -5.84 -21.82 -20.61
CA ASN A 27 -4.63 -22.16 -19.88
C ASN A 27 -4.73 -21.74 -18.41
N LEU A 28 -5.15 -20.50 -18.14
CA LEU A 28 -5.39 -20.00 -16.78
C LEU A 28 -6.42 -20.83 -16.02
N ARG A 29 -7.46 -21.27 -16.72
CA ARG A 29 -8.48 -22.16 -16.14
C ARG A 29 -7.87 -23.51 -15.76
N SER A 30 -7.00 -24.07 -16.57
CA SER A 30 -6.29 -25.34 -16.27
C SER A 30 -5.40 -25.19 -15.05
N HIS A 31 -4.68 -24.08 -14.91
CA HIS A 31 -3.90 -23.76 -13.72
C HIS A 31 -4.79 -23.61 -12.47
N SER A 32 -5.92 -22.89 -12.59
CA SER A 32 -6.85 -22.71 -11.47
C SER A 32 -7.49 -24.01 -10.99
N LYS A 33 -7.68 -25.00 -11.85
CA LYS A 33 -8.12 -26.36 -11.47
C LYS A 33 -7.11 -27.08 -10.58
N GLN A 34 -5.81 -26.86 -10.83
CA GLN A 34 -4.73 -27.51 -10.09
C GLN A 34 -4.45 -26.86 -8.73
N LEU A 35 -5.00 -25.65 -8.46
CA LEU A 35 -4.85 -24.99 -7.18
C LEU A 35 -5.58 -25.78 -6.09
N SER A 36 -4.83 -26.46 -5.24
CA SER A 36 -5.34 -27.18 -4.08
C SER A 36 -5.83 -26.21 -3.03
N ILE A 37 -7.10 -26.31 -2.67
CA ILE A 37 -7.70 -25.53 -1.60
C ILE A 37 -7.50 -26.28 -0.29
N THR A 38 -7.03 -25.55 0.72
CA THR A 38 -6.96 -26.03 2.11
C THR A 38 -7.94 -25.24 2.96
N GLU A 39 -8.78 -25.91 3.71
CA GLU A 39 -9.72 -25.30 4.65
C GLU A 39 -8.98 -24.66 5.82
N LEU A 40 -9.45 -23.47 6.22
CA LEU A 40 -8.95 -22.73 7.36
C LEU A 40 -9.93 -22.85 8.54
N GLY A 41 -9.37 -23.18 9.70
CA GLY A 41 -10.07 -23.03 10.97
C GLY A 41 -10.16 -21.59 11.43
N ASP A 42 -10.81 -21.42 12.55
CA ASP A 42 -10.87 -20.14 13.27
C ASP A 42 -9.95 -20.23 14.50
N ARG A 43 -8.90 -19.43 14.51
CA ARG A 43 -7.97 -19.37 15.63
C ARG A 43 -8.10 -18.03 16.34
N PRO A 44 -8.69 -17.99 17.55
CA PRO A 44 -8.78 -16.74 18.31
C PRO A 44 -7.42 -16.15 18.66
N CYS A 45 -7.30 -14.83 18.54
CA CYS A 45 -6.05 -14.09 18.79
C CYS A 45 -5.81 -13.82 20.30
N TYR A 46 -5.92 -14.84 21.18
CA TYR A 46 -5.73 -14.62 22.62
C TYR A 46 -4.27 -14.40 23.03
N SER A 47 -3.34 -14.96 22.29
CA SER A 47 -1.90 -14.93 22.60
C SER A 47 -1.08 -14.07 21.66
N ILE A 48 -1.71 -13.43 20.67
CA ILE A 48 -1.07 -12.58 19.69
C ILE A 48 -1.95 -11.38 19.39
N ALA A 49 -1.36 -10.19 19.31
CA ALA A 49 -2.08 -8.97 18.98
C ALA A 49 -1.93 -8.66 17.48
N PRO A 50 -3.01 -8.71 16.68
CA PRO A 50 -2.96 -8.27 15.30
C PRO A 50 -2.98 -6.73 15.24
N VAL A 51 -1.92 -6.12 14.71
CA VAL A 51 -1.79 -4.67 14.54
C VAL A 51 -1.49 -4.38 13.08
N ALA A 52 -2.27 -3.49 12.50
CA ALA A 52 -2.09 -3.05 11.12
C ALA A 52 -1.54 -1.63 11.06
N THR A 53 -0.85 -1.31 9.96
CA THR A 53 -0.49 0.06 9.61
C THR A 53 -0.98 0.39 8.21
N ASP A 54 -1.33 1.66 7.99
CA ASP A 54 -1.64 2.20 6.67
C ASP A 54 -1.13 3.64 6.55
N GLY A 55 -0.77 4.04 5.33
CA GLY A 55 -0.30 5.37 5.00
C GLY A 55 -1.30 6.15 4.15
N GLY A 56 -1.78 7.28 4.67
CA GLY A 56 -2.58 8.26 3.94
C GLY A 56 -1.70 9.30 3.25
N GLN A 57 -2.18 9.82 2.13
CA GLN A 57 -1.56 10.91 1.38
C GLN A 57 -2.63 11.89 0.92
N ASN A 58 -2.41 13.18 1.19
CA ASN A 58 -3.28 14.26 0.74
C ASN A 58 -2.44 15.39 0.16
N ASN A 59 -3.00 16.09 -0.82
CA ASN A 59 -2.39 17.24 -1.44
C ASN A 59 -3.01 18.55 -0.92
N LEU A 60 -2.18 19.52 -0.59
CA LEU A 60 -2.58 20.86 -0.21
C LEU A 60 -1.98 21.85 -1.21
N THR A 61 -2.78 22.28 -2.17
CA THR A 61 -2.35 23.19 -3.23
C THR A 61 -2.80 24.62 -2.96
N PHE A 62 -1.83 25.52 -2.95
CA PHE A 62 -2.03 26.96 -2.96
C PHE A 62 -1.03 27.58 -3.92
N GLU A 63 -1.40 27.68 -5.19
CA GLU A 63 -0.48 28.07 -6.26
C GLU A 63 0.26 29.40 -5.99
N PRO A 64 1.58 29.44 -6.15
CA PRO A 64 2.44 28.40 -6.71
C PRO A 64 2.93 27.34 -5.69
N LEU A 65 2.44 27.37 -4.47
CA LEU A 65 2.82 26.42 -3.42
C LEU A 65 2.01 25.14 -3.56
N ASN A 66 2.71 24.02 -3.50
CA ASN A 66 2.11 22.70 -3.53
C ASN A 66 2.79 21.82 -2.48
N LEU A 67 2.00 21.32 -1.55
CA LEU A 67 2.47 20.55 -0.41
C LEU A 67 1.78 19.19 -0.41
N GLU A 68 2.53 18.17 -0.08
CA GLU A 68 1.99 16.83 0.17
C GLU A 68 2.00 16.55 1.67
N ILE A 69 0.96 15.93 2.16
CA ILE A 69 0.83 15.51 3.54
C ILE A 69 0.85 13.98 3.54
N ILE A 70 1.82 13.39 4.23
CA ILE A 70 1.90 11.95 4.44
C ILE A 70 1.64 11.68 5.90
N ARG A 71 0.74 10.73 6.18
CA ARG A 71 0.38 10.28 7.51
C ARG A 71 0.45 8.76 7.56
N VAL A 72 1.14 8.20 8.55
CA VAL A 72 1.15 6.75 8.81
C VAL A 72 0.57 6.53 10.20
N VAL A 73 -0.44 5.68 10.28
CA VAL A 73 -1.16 5.35 11.51
C VAL A 73 -1.22 3.85 11.71
N ASP A 74 -1.49 3.44 12.95
CA ASP A 74 -1.80 2.05 13.25
C ASP A 74 -3.32 1.83 13.44
N SER A 75 -3.69 0.56 13.54
CA SER A 75 -5.08 0.14 13.75
C SER A 75 -5.66 0.51 15.11
N GLU A 76 -4.83 0.92 16.06
CA GLU A 76 -5.24 1.39 17.39
C GLU A 76 -5.54 2.91 17.39
N GLY A 77 -5.26 3.59 16.27
CA GLY A 77 -5.47 5.03 16.11
C GLY A 77 -4.27 5.88 16.52
N ASN A 78 -3.11 5.27 16.78
CA ASN A 78 -1.91 6.04 17.06
C ASN A 78 -1.33 6.58 15.76
N GLU A 79 -1.12 7.89 15.71
CA GLU A 79 -0.35 8.54 14.65
C GLU A 79 1.14 8.23 14.86
N ARG A 80 1.69 7.35 14.03
CA ARG A 80 3.09 6.94 14.07
C ARG A 80 4.01 7.95 13.39
N LEU A 81 3.48 8.62 12.37
CA LEU A 81 4.19 9.65 11.63
C LEU A 81 3.20 10.55 10.88
N GLN A 82 3.43 11.88 10.92
CA GLN A 82 2.80 12.83 10.02
C GLN A 82 3.81 13.88 9.57
N LYS A 83 3.89 14.13 8.26
CA LYS A 83 4.79 15.14 7.67
C LYS A 83 4.13 15.88 6.53
N ILE A 84 4.47 17.17 6.46
CA ILE A 84 4.14 18.03 5.32
C ILE A 84 5.40 18.20 4.48
N ILE A 85 5.32 17.85 3.21
CA ILE A 85 6.46 17.78 2.29
C ILE A 85 6.22 18.74 1.15
N PRO A 86 7.09 19.76 0.96
CA PRO A 86 7.01 20.66 -0.19
C PRO A 86 7.37 19.92 -1.49
N ILE A 87 6.85 20.40 -2.61
CA ILE A 87 7.29 19.95 -3.93
C ILE A 87 8.73 20.43 -4.16
N THR A 88 9.67 19.54 -3.93
CA THR A 88 11.09 19.77 -4.18
C THR A 88 11.76 18.49 -4.65
N THR A 89 12.82 18.63 -5.43
CA THR A 89 13.74 17.55 -5.81
C THR A 89 15.11 17.75 -5.19
N ASP A 90 15.22 18.66 -4.21
CA ASP A 90 16.45 18.94 -3.50
C ASP A 90 16.89 17.74 -2.66
N PRO A 91 18.03 17.12 -2.94
CA PRO A 91 18.53 15.96 -2.17
C PRO A 91 18.81 16.30 -0.72
N GLU A 92 19.26 17.52 -0.42
CA GLU A 92 19.57 17.93 0.95
C GLU A 92 18.32 18.01 1.81
N PHE A 93 17.20 18.47 1.25
CA PHE A 93 15.91 18.45 1.94
C PHE A 93 15.54 17.04 2.38
N TYR A 94 15.64 16.06 1.49
CA TYR A 94 15.26 14.67 1.83
C TYR A 94 16.26 14.02 2.79
N ARG A 95 17.56 14.29 2.67
CA ARG A 95 18.55 13.80 3.64
C ARG A 95 18.24 14.33 5.04
N ASN A 96 18.00 15.62 5.19
CA ASN A 96 17.64 16.24 6.45
C ASN A 96 16.33 15.66 7.00
N LEU A 97 15.34 15.39 6.15
CA LEU A 97 14.09 14.75 6.53
C LEU A 97 14.33 13.37 7.19
N PHE A 98 15.26 12.58 6.66
CA PHE A 98 15.61 11.27 7.23
C PHE A 98 16.43 11.38 8.51
N GLU A 99 17.21 12.43 8.69
CA GLU A 99 17.97 12.70 9.92
C GLU A 99 17.12 13.28 11.05
N GLU A 100 16.11 14.08 10.73
CA GLU A 100 15.21 14.74 11.69
C GLU A 100 14.10 13.82 12.22
N ILE A 101 13.61 12.89 11.40
CA ILE A 101 12.53 11.99 11.79
C ILE A 101 13.10 10.76 12.47
N GLU A 102 12.85 10.63 13.77
CA GLU A 102 13.42 9.57 14.61
C GLU A 102 13.14 8.15 14.09
N VAL A 103 11.94 7.89 13.57
CA VAL A 103 11.58 6.59 12.95
C VAL A 103 12.46 6.28 11.74
N LEU A 104 12.72 7.28 10.87
CA LEU A 104 13.56 7.11 9.68
C LEU A 104 15.03 6.94 10.03
N LYS A 105 15.51 7.69 11.01
CA LYS A 105 16.86 7.56 11.54
C LYS A 105 17.09 6.16 12.10
N ARG A 106 16.16 5.65 12.92
CA ARG A 106 16.22 4.28 13.43
C ARG A 106 16.14 3.24 12.30
N PHE A 107 15.31 3.51 11.27
CA PHE A 107 15.20 2.65 10.10
C PHE A 107 16.54 2.48 9.38
N LEU A 108 17.20 3.59 9.01
CA LEU A 108 18.51 3.54 8.36
C LEU A 108 19.56 2.84 9.23
N SER A 109 19.60 3.19 10.52
CA SER A 109 20.52 2.57 11.48
C SER A 109 20.30 1.07 11.66
N LYS A 110 19.03 0.62 11.70
CA LYS A 110 18.69 -0.81 11.83
C LYS A 110 19.10 -1.62 10.61
N LEU A 111 19.00 -1.03 9.43
CA LEU A 111 19.34 -1.67 8.17
C LEU A 111 20.83 -1.54 7.83
N ASP A 112 21.60 -0.78 8.63
CA ASP A 112 23.00 -0.44 8.37
C ASP A 112 23.22 0.10 6.94
N ILE A 113 22.38 1.07 6.54
CA ILE A 113 22.43 1.69 5.22
C ILE A 113 22.45 3.21 5.30
N GLU A 114 23.07 3.83 4.29
CA GLU A 114 23.04 5.28 4.11
C GLU A 114 21.81 5.71 3.28
N TYR A 115 21.43 6.99 3.40
CA TYR A 115 20.31 7.55 2.63
C TYR A 115 20.43 7.30 1.12
N GLU A 116 21.64 7.42 0.57
CA GLU A 116 21.96 7.24 -0.84
C GLU A 116 21.70 5.81 -1.34
N ASP A 117 21.75 4.84 -0.45
CA ASP A 117 21.56 3.42 -0.75
C ASP A 117 20.12 2.96 -0.62
N LEU A 118 19.26 3.80 -0.05
CA LEU A 118 17.89 3.45 0.29
C LEU A 118 17.03 3.18 -0.96
N SER A 119 17.05 4.08 -1.95
CA SER A 119 16.07 4.05 -3.04
C SER A 119 16.62 4.62 -4.35
N TYR A 120 16.14 4.08 -5.48
CA TYR A 120 16.37 4.68 -6.81
C TYR A 120 15.48 5.90 -7.09
N PHE A 121 14.45 6.14 -6.30
CA PHE A 121 13.44 7.16 -6.54
C PHE A 121 13.64 8.41 -5.71
N LEU A 122 14.42 8.33 -4.64
CA LEU A 122 14.75 9.51 -3.83
C LEU A 122 15.85 10.34 -4.51
N PRO A 123 15.78 11.68 -4.44
CA PRO A 123 16.81 12.55 -4.96
C PRO A 123 18.15 12.30 -4.26
N THR A 124 19.22 12.16 -5.02
CA THR A 124 20.60 12.04 -4.52
C THR A 124 21.52 13.02 -5.20
N THR A 125 22.62 13.41 -4.53
CA THR A 125 23.60 14.35 -5.07
C THR A 125 24.32 13.85 -6.32
N ASN A 126 24.45 12.53 -6.46
CA ASN A 126 25.14 11.88 -7.58
C ASN A 126 24.18 11.37 -8.67
N GLY A 127 22.88 11.48 -8.45
CA GLY A 127 21.88 11.05 -9.42
C GLY A 127 21.71 12.08 -10.52
N ASN A 128 21.89 11.69 -11.77
CA ASN A 128 21.29 12.42 -12.88
C ASN A 128 19.79 12.41 -12.59
N GLY A 129 19.28 13.53 -12.09
CA GLY A 129 17.87 13.72 -11.81
C GLY A 129 17.08 13.62 -13.11
N GLU A 130 16.91 12.40 -13.61
CA GLU A 130 15.85 12.11 -14.55
C GLU A 130 14.58 12.63 -13.90
N ARG A 131 13.82 13.42 -14.64
CA ARG A 131 12.58 14.11 -14.27
C ARG A 131 11.60 13.11 -13.65
N ASN A 132 11.89 12.67 -12.44
CA ASN A 132 10.97 11.84 -11.66
C ASN A 132 9.72 12.70 -11.48
N ASN A 133 8.61 12.21 -12.03
CA ASN A 133 7.32 12.82 -11.78
C ASN A 133 7.16 12.93 -10.25
N PHE A 134 7.00 14.14 -9.73
CA PHE A 134 6.91 14.41 -8.29
C PHE A 134 5.89 13.51 -7.59
N ARG A 135 4.76 13.23 -8.24
CA ARG A 135 3.75 12.28 -7.72
C ARG A 135 4.32 10.87 -7.52
N SER A 136 5.22 10.44 -8.38
CA SER A 136 5.91 9.14 -8.24
C SER A 136 6.85 9.17 -7.04
N LEU A 137 7.63 10.24 -6.88
CA LEU A 137 8.53 10.43 -5.74
C LEU A 137 7.77 10.34 -4.41
N ILE A 138 6.68 11.07 -4.25
CA ILE A 138 5.89 11.08 -3.02
C ILE A 138 5.27 9.70 -2.73
N ARG A 139 4.79 9.01 -3.76
CA ARG A 139 4.27 7.63 -3.59
C ARG A 139 5.34 6.68 -3.07
N HIS A 140 6.56 6.76 -3.63
CA HIS A 140 7.66 5.94 -3.16
C HIS A 140 8.13 6.32 -1.76
N LEU A 141 8.16 7.62 -1.46
CA LEU A 141 8.48 8.09 -0.11
C LEU A 141 7.45 7.59 0.91
N ARG A 142 6.15 7.67 0.60
CA ARG A 142 5.11 7.12 1.47
C ARG A 142 5.32 5.63 1.73
N ASP A 143 5.58 4.83 0.70
CA ASP A 143 5.85 3.39 0.85
C ASP A 143 7.07 3.12 1.76
N ILE A 144 8.14 3.93 1.63
CA ILE A 144 9.31 3.85 2.51
C ILE A 144 8.93 4.18 3.97
N LEU A 145 8.13 5.21 4.18
CA LEU A 145 7.67 5.62 5.52
C LEU A 145 6.79 4.54 6.18
N GLU A 146 5.93 3.89 5.41
CA GLU A 146 5.12 2.75 5.87
C GLU A 146 6.03 1.59 6.32
N TRP A 147 7.05 1.23 5.54
CA TRP A 147 8.01 0.20 5.90
C TRP A 147 8.86 0.57 7.12
N ALA A 148 9.26 1.83 7.24
CA ALA A 148 10.02 2.31 8.39
C ALA A 148 9.20 2.19 9.68
N VAL A 149 7.93 2.56 9.65
CA VAL A 149 7.01 2.42 10.80
C VAL A 149 6.78 0.95 11.14
N LEU A 150 6.55 0.08 10.14
CA LEU A 150 6.39 -1.36 10.36
C LEU A 150 7.63 -1.98 11.01
N LEU A 151 8.83 -1.63 10.54
CA LEU A 151 10.07 -2.14 11.12
C LEU A 151 10.27 -1.64 12.54
N ASP A 152 10.00 -0.37 12.78
CA ASP A 152 10.07 0.24 14.11
C ASP A 152 9.15 -0.52 15.11
N MET A 153 7.91 -0.79 14.69
CA MET A 153 6.96 -1.57 15.47
C MET A 153 7.40 -3.02 15.69
N ALA A 154 8.05 -3.64 14.70
CA ALA A 154 8.55 -5.01 14.83
C ALA A 154 9.60 -5.16 15.94
N TRP A 155 10.35 -4.09 16.21
CA TRP A 155 11.40 -4.05 17.22
C TRP A 155 10.97 -3.46 18.57
N ASP A 156 9.78 -2.89 18.64
CA ASP A 156 9.26 -2.37 19.92
C ASP A 156 9.16 -3.50 20.98
N PRO A 157 9.46 -3.21 22.26
CA PRO A 157 9.30 -4.18 23.33
C PRO A 157 7.81 -4.43 23.63
N HIS A 158 7.25 -5.47 23.05
CA HIS A 158 5.87 -5.89 23.33
C HIS A 158 5.83 -6.90 24.50
N LYS A 159 4.74 -6.87 25.27
CA LYS A 159 4.48 -7.89 26.31
C LYS A 159 4.01 -9.21 25.73
N THR A 160 3.39 -9.18 24.55
CA THR A 160 2.88 -10.34 23.79
C THR A 160 3.44 -10.30 22.38
N PRO A 161 3.64 -11.45 21.72
CA PRO A 161 3.93 -11.47 20.29
C PRO A 161 2.87 -10.70 19.50
N ILE A 162 3.29 -10.01 18.46
CA ILE A 162 2.39 -9.26 17.57
C ILE A 162 2.35 -9.89 16.18
N LEU A 163 1.19 -9.78 15.52
CA LEU A 163 1.02 -10.04 14.12
C LEU A 163 0.89 -8.70 13.37
N LEU A 164 1.96 -8.26 12.74
CA LEU A 164 1.99 -7.04 11.94
C LEU A 164 1.33 -7.29 10.59
N LEU A 165 0.33 -6.47 10.29
CA LEU A 165 -0.42 -6.50 9.04
C LEU A 165 -0.04 -5.27 8.20
N ARG A 166 0.48 -5.49 7.00
CA ARG A 166 0.69 -4.43 6.01
C ARG A 166 -0.48 -4.36 5.05
N ASP A 167 -1.05 -3.19 4.79
CA ASP A 167 -2.00 -2.98 3.68
C ASP A 167 -1.21 -2.99 2.36
N GLY A 168 -1.22 -4.13 1.69
CA GLY A 168 -0.44 -4.44 0.49
C GLY A 168 0.41 -5.70 0.64
N LEU A 169 0.95 -6.16 -0.48
CA LEU A 169 1.85 -7.32 -0.50
C LEU A 169 3.24 -6.94 0.04
N LEU A 170 4.03 -7.95 0.43
CA LEU A 170 5.43 -7.79 0.86
C LEU A 170 6.39 -7.55 -0.31
N ARG A 171 5.89 -6.98 -1.38
CA ARG A 171 6.59 -6.69 -2.62
C ARG A 171 7.00 -5.23 -2.65
N ILE A 172 8.30 -4.97 -2.59
CA ILE A 172 8.86 -3.64 -2.46
C ILE A 172 9.34 -3.14 -3.82
N ILE A 173 8.89 -1.94 -4.16
CA ILE A 173 9.20 -1.27 -5.43
C ILE A 173 10.07 -0.03 -5.19
N SER A 174 9.93 0.57 -4.03
CA SER A 174 10.47 1.87 -3.66
C SER A 174 11.94 1.85 -3.22
N MET A 175 12.50 0.68 -2.95
CA MET A 175 13.84 0.52 -2.39
C MET A 175 14.81 -0.21 -3.33
N LYS A 176 16.11 -0.05 -3.09
CA LYS A 176 17.16 -0.80 -3.78
C LYS A 176 17.22 -2.24 -3.27
N ASP A 177 17.74 -3.16 -4.09
CA ASP A 177 17.79 -4.59 -3.77
C ASP A 177 18.54 -4.90 -2.46
N GLN A 178 19.66 -4.20 -2.20
CA GLN A 178 20.42 -4.35 -0.96
C GLN A 178 19.59 -3.91 0.26
N THR A 179 18.86 -2.81 0.15
CA THR A 179 17.96 -2.33 1.20
C THR A 179 16.82 -3.31 1.46
N ILE A 180 16.24 -3.87 0.39
CA ILE A 180 15.19 -4.89 0.54
C ILE A 180 15.74 -6.12 1.27
N LYS A 181 16.98 -6.53 0.97
CA LYS A 181 17.61 -7.67 1.65
C LYS A 181 17.86 -7.36 3.13
N ALA A 182 18.39 -6.20 3.46
CA ALA A 182 18.60 -5.77 4.84
C ALA A 182 17.28 -5.70 5.61
N LEU A 183 16.20 -5.23 4.97
CA LEU A 183 14.86 -5.17 5.55
C LEU A 183 14.29 -6.57 5.81
N GLU A 184 14.45 -7.50 4.86
CA GLU A 184 14.10 -8.90 5.02
C GLU A 184 14.80 -9.52 6.22
N ASP A 185 16.14 -9.37 6.32
CA ASP A 185 16.94 -9.90 7.40
C ASP A 185 16.52 -9.31 8.76
N SER A 186 16.29 -8.00 8.82
CA SER A 186 15.86 -7.34 10.06
C SER A 186 14.46 -7.76 10.54
N PHE A 187 13.52 -8.05 9.65
CA PHE A 187 12.22 -8.63 10.04
C PHE A 187 12.35 -10.09 10.49
N GLN A 188 13.23 -10.88 9.86
CA GLN A 188 13.52 -12.23 10.30
C GLN A 188 14.13 -12.24 11.71
N GLU A 189 15.11 -11.37 11.97
CA GLU A 189 15.69 -11.20 13.32
C GLU A 189 14.63 -10.78 14.35
N ALA A 190 13.74 -9.83 14.00
CA ALA A 190 12.64 -9.43 14.89
C ALA A 190 11.67 -10.59 15.19
N TYR A 191 11.47 -11.51 14.26
CA TYR A 191 10.73 -12.75 14.52
C TYR A 191 11.49 -13.68 15.47
N GLU A 192 12.77 -13.90 15.24
CA GLU A 192 13.61 -14.80 16.06
C GLU A 192 13.76 -14.29 17.50
N ASP A 193 13.95 -12.98 17.69
CA ASP A 193 14.17 -12.36 18.99
C ASP A 193 12.89 -12.10 19.78
N LYS A 194 11.80 -11.73 19.11
CA LYS A 194 10.57 -11.21 19.75
C LYS A 194 9.31 -11.98 19.40
N GLY A 195 9.39 -12.91 18.45
CA GLY A 195 8.22 -13.64 17.95
C GLY A 195 7.28 -12.78 17.08
N THR A 196 7.74 -11.65 16.57
CA THR A 196 6.95 -10.77 15.70
C THR A 196 6.64 -11.45 14.39
N LEU A 197 5.34 -11.62 14.07
CA LEU A 197 4.89 -12.14 12.80
C LEU A 197 4.60 -10.99 11.84
N LEU A 198 4.91 -11.16 10.56
CA LEU A 198 4.60 -10.19 9.52
C LEU A 198 3.75 -10.85 8.43
N VAL A 199 2.76 -10.13 7.91
CA VAL A 199 1.96 -10.55 6.76
C VAL A 199 1.53 -9.35 5.92
N GLY A 200 1.61 -9.50 4.61
CA GLY A 200 1.07 -8.52 3.67
C GLY A 200 -0.29 -8.98 3.15
N VAL A 201 -1.30 -8.13 3.23
CA VAL A 201 -2.66 -8.41 2.75
C VAL A 201 -3.08 -7.30 1.80
N ALA A 202 -3.39 -7.62 0.56
CA ALA A 202 -3.83 -6.63 -0.40
C ALA A 202 -5.33 -6.74 -0.71
N LYS A 203 -6.03 -5.61 -0.74
CA LYS A 203 -7.44 -5.53 -1.20
C LYS A 203 -7.56 -5.86 -2.67
N LYS A 204 -6.57 -5.41 -3.46
CA LYS A 204 -6.49 -5.59 -4.91
C LYS A 204 -5.05 -5.89 -5.29
N ALA A 205 -4.86 -6.85 -6.17
CA ALA A 205 -3.56 -7.12 -6.77
C ALA A 205 -3.73 -7.64 -8.20
N LYS A 206 -2.87 -7.18 -9.09
CA LYS A 206 -2.91 -7.58 -10.50
C LYS A 206 -2.85 -9.09 -10.70
N VAL A 207 -2.20 -9.82 -9.79
CA VAL A 207 -2.17 -11.28 -9.82
C VAL A 207 -3.55 -11.89 -9.59
N LEU A 208 -4.35 -11.33 -8.69
CA LEU A 208 -5.73 -11.77 -8.47
C LEU A 208 -6.61 -11.39 -9.66
N ASP A 209 -6.47 -10.17 -10.19
CA ASP A 209 -7.21 -9.73 -11.39
C ASP A 209 -6.93 -10.67 -12.56
N TYR A 210 -5.67 -11.09 -12.74
CA TYR A 210 -5.26 -12.03 -13.78
C TYR A 210 -5.93 -13.40 -13.66
N TYR A 211 -6.10 -13.92 -12.44
CA TYR A 211 -6.71 -15.23 -12.19
C TYR A 211 -8.22 -15.16 -11.91
N SER A 212 -8.82 -13.99 -11.69
CA SER A 212 -10.19 -13.84 -11.19
C SER A 212 -11.24 -14.56 -12.03
N MET A 213 -11.16 -14.43 -13.36
CA MET A 213 -12.10 -15.10 -14.27
C MET A 213 -11.97 -16.63 -14.22
N ALA A 214 -10.73 -17.13 -14.15
CA ALA A 214 -10.47 -18.57 -14.07
C ALA A 214 -10.93 -19.16 -12.72
N LEU A 215 -10.69 -18.44 -11.63
CA LEU A 215 -11.18 -18.80 -10.29
C LEU A 215 -12.71 -18.84 -10.24
N SER A 216 -13.37 -17.87 -10.91
CA SER A 216 -14.83 -17.84 -11.04
C SER A 216 -15.36 -19.04 -11.82
N LEU A 217 -14.74 -19.40 -12.95
CA LEU A 217 -15.11 -20.55 -13.76
C LEU A 217 -14.96 -21.89 -13.02
N GLU A 218 -14.04 -21.97 -12.07
CA GLU A 218 -13.81 -23.13 -11.20
C GLU A 218 -14.59 -23.03 -9.87
N ASN A 219 -15.52 -22.08 -9.77
CA ASN A 219 -16.42 -21.89 -8.62
C ASN A 219 -15.71 -21.66 -7.26
N LYS A 220 -14.45 -21.15 -7.28
CA LYS A 220 -13.64 -20.96 -6.07
C LYS A 220 -14.22 -19.88 -5.15
N PHE A 221 -14.90 -18.87 -5.71
CA PHE A 221 -15.55 -17.81 -4.91
C PHE A 221 -16.73 -18.32 -4.07
N ASN A 222 -17.40 -19.36 -4.50
CA ASN A 222 -18.61 -19.89 -3.84
C ASN A 222 -18.32 -21.00 -2.82
N VAL A 223 -17.06 -21.24 -2.48
CA VAL A 223 -16.71 -22.21 -1.43
C VAL A 223 -17.28 -21.73 -0.10
N PRO A 224 -18.04 -22.56 0.66
CA PRO A 224 -18.84 -22.13 1.82
C PRO A 224 -18.07 -22.08 3.14
N TYR A 225 -16.75 -22.16 3.10
CA TYR A 225 -15.87 -22.10 4.27
C TYR A 225 -14.64 -21.25 3.96
N PRO A 226 -13.95 -20.74 4.98
CA PRO A 226 -12.67 -20.07 4.80
C PRO A 226 -11.63 -21.04 4.24
N TRP A 227 -10.83 -20.59 3.28
CA TRP A 227 -9.85 -21.41 2.61
C TRP A 227 -8.66 -20.61 2.12
N TYR A 228 -7.56 -21.30 1.85
CA TYR A 228 -6.42 -20.74 1.14
C TYR A 228 -5.84 -21.71 0.12
N CYS A 229 -5.09 -21.17 -0.82
CA CYS A 229 -4.20 -21.92 -1.69
C CYS A 229 -2.91 -21.14 -1.92
N GLU A 230 -1.78 -21.83 -1.92
CA GLU A 230 -0.50 -21.23 -2.29
C GLU A 230 -0.40 -21.11 -3.81
N LEU A 231 0.03 -19.94 -4.29
CA LEU A 231 0.30 -19.73 -5.71
C LEU A 231 1.77 -20.08 -5.99
N GLN A 232 1.99 -21.07 -6.86
CA GLN A 232 3.34 -21.47 -7.25
C GLN A 232 4.09 -20.32 -7.90
N LYS A 233 5.39 -20.22 -7.64
CA LYS A 233 6.24 -19.11 -8.11
C LYS A 233 6.22 -18.90 -9.64
N ASP A 234 6.08 -19.97 -10.42
CA ASP A 234 6.02 -19.85 -11.89
C ASP A 234 4.69 -19.25 -12.36
N LEU A 235 3.57 -19.59 -11.71
CA LEU A 235 2.27 -19.00 -11.97
C LEU A 235 2.22 -17.53 -11.52
N GLU A 236 2.85 -17.22 -10.40
CA GLU A 236 3.03 -15.85 -9.93
C GLU A 236 3.82 -15.02 -10.96
N LYS A 237 4.97 -15.52 -11.43
CA LYS A 237 5.78 -14.85 -12.45
C LYS A 237 5.02 -14.62 -13.74
N GLU A 238 4.21 -15.58 -14.18
CA GLU A 238 3.36 -15.46 -15.37
C GLU A 238 2.37 -14.30 -15.22
N ALA A 239 1.65 -14.23 -14.11
CA ALA A 239 0.71 -13.16 -13.83
C ALA A 239 1.39 -11.76 -13.84
N TYR A 240 2.57 -11.64 -13.25
CA TYR A 240 3.29 -10.38 -13.21
C TYR A 240 3.92 -10.00 -14.56
N ARG A 241 4.35 -10.94 -15.40
CA ARG A 241 4.76 -10.66 -16.78
C ARG A 241 3.65 -10.03 -17.60
N HIS A 242 2.42 -10.50 -17.39
CA HIS A 242 1.25 -9.98 -18.10
C HIS A 242 0.85 -8.58 -17.62
N ALA A 243 1.02 -8.32 -16.33
CA ALA A 243 0.50 -7.12 -15.68
C ALA A 243 1.40 -5.89 -15.80
N SER A 244 2.71 -6.06 -15.96
CA SER A 244 3.65 -4.94 -16.08
C SER A 244 5.08 -5.40 -16.38
N ALA A 245 5.89 -4.48 -16.95
CA ALA A 245 7.35 -4.63 -17.17
C ALA A 245 8.18 -4.81 -15.86
N TRP A 246 7.56 -4.97 -14.72
CA TRP A 246 8.15 -5.06 -13.39
C TRP A 246 8.38 -6.51 -12.91
N VAL A 247 8.66 -7.38 -13.84
CA VAL A 247 9.05 -8.76 -13.56
C VAL A 247 10.43 -8.77 -12.91
N GLY A 248 10.54 -9.24 -11.68
CA GLY A 248 11.81 -9.43 -11.00
C GLY A 248 12.00 -8.64 -9.71
N ARG A 249 11.02 -7.85 -9.26
CA ARG A 249 11.13 -7.17 -7.96
C ARG A 249 10.90 -8.14 -6.83
N ARG A 250 11.76 -8.04 -5.82
CA ARG A 250 11.79 -8.96 -4.69
C ARG A 250 10.55 -8.82 -3.83
N SER A 251 9.80 -9.90 -3.72
CA SER A 251 8.97 -10.20 -2.58
C SER A 251 9.75 -11.17 -1.70
N PHE A 252 9.79 -10.94 -0.40
CA PHE A 252 10.33 -11.89 0.56
C PHE A 252 9.23 -12.81 1.14
N GLY A 253 8.06 -12.86 0.50
CA GLY A 253 6.93 -13.72 0.87
C GLY A 253 6.59 -14.78 -0.16
N ASN A 254 5.88 -15.81 0.31
CA ASN A 254 5.11 -16.72 -0.50
C ASN A 254 3.71 -16.15 -0.69
N LEU A 255 3.19 -16.23 -1.92
CA LEU A 255 1.88 -15.68 -2.26
C LEU A 255 0.78 -16.73 -2.12
N TYR A 256 -0.29 -16.33 -1.46
CA TYR A 256 -1.50 -17.12 -1.24
C TYR A 256 -2.72 -16.38 -1.79
N PHE A 257 -3.69 -17.13 -2.29
CA PHE A 257 -5.06 -16.66 -2.39
C PHE A 257 -5.83 -17.21 -1.21
N ALA A 258 -6.53 -16.37 -0.47
CA ALA A 258 -7.31 -16.78 0.67
C ALA A 258 -8.69 -16.10 0.70
N LYS A 259 -9.70 -16.86 1.06
CA LYS A 259 -11.02 -16.38 1.44
C LYS A 259 -11.16 -16.56 2.94
N LEU A 260 -11.23 -15.45 3.68
CA LEU A 260 -11.15 -15.46 5.14
C LEU A 260 -12.53 -15.48 5.83
N THR A 261 -13.60 -15.79 5.10
CA THR A 261 -14.96 -15.77 5.61
C THR A 261 -15.81 -16.86 4.96
N GLU A 262 -16.83 -17.33 5.68
CA GLU A 262 -17.86 -18.23 5.16
C GLU A 262 -18.86 -17.50 4.27
N ALA A 263 -18.99 -16.18 4.41
CA ALA A 263 -19.93 -15.40 3.64
C ALA A 263 -19.69 -15.54 2.14
N ARG A 264 -20.78 -15.72 1.38
CA ARG A 264 -20.73 -15.88 -0.08
C ARG A 264 -20.12 -14.64 -0.76
N GLU A 265 -20.44 -13.47 -0.25
CA GLU A 265 -20.00 -12.17 -0.73
C GLU A 265 -18.57 -11.83 -0.29
N GLY A 266 -17.93 -12.72 0.48
CA GLY A 266 -16.57 -12.54 0.95
C GLY A 266 -15.57 -12.50 -0.19
N VAL A 267 -14.62 -11.56 -0.09
CA VAL A 267 -13.58 -11.39 -1.09
C VAL A 267 -12.50 -12.46 -0.98
N ILE A 268 -11.88 -12.79 -2.13
CA ILE A 268 -10.62 -13.53 -2.15
C ILE A 268 -9.50 -12.47 -2.08
N LEU A 269 -8.57 -12.67 -1.17
CA LEU A 269 -7.45 -11.78 -0.91
C LEU A 269 -6.14 -12.41 -1.35
N PRO A 270 -5.28 -11.69 -2.07
CA PRO A 270 -3.87 -12.04 -2.20
C PRO A 270 -3.15 -11.68 -0.90
N ILE A 271 -2.48 -12.66 -0.32
CA ILE A 271 -1.76 -12.56 0.95
C ILE A 271 -0.33 -13.03 0.73
N GLU A 272 0.66 -12.26 1.20
CA GLU A 272 2.06 -12.69 1.21
C GLU A 272 2.52 -12.93 2.66
N ILE A 273 3.08 -14.11 2.91
CA ILE A 273 3.67 -14.52 4.17
C ILE A 273 5.17 -14.72 3.94
N PRO A 274 6.05 -14.11 4.77
CA PRO A 274 7.49 -14.26 4.65
C PRO A 274 7.95 -15.72 4.55
N VAL A 275 9.00 -15.96 3.76
CA VAL A 275 9.50 -17.33 3.50
C VAL A 275 9.93 -18.06 4.77
N TRP A 276 10.46 -17.35 5.79
CA TRP A 276 10.85 -17.92 7.08
C TRP A 276 9.66 -18.28 7.99
N LEU A 277 8.44 -17.85 7.64
CA LEU A 277 7.20 -18.18 8.35
C LEU A 277 6.39 -19.27 7.63
N LYS A 278 6.97 -19.96 6.65
CA LYS A 278 6.29 -20.97 5.82
C LYS A 278 5.63 -22.08 6.66
N ASP A 279 6.29 -22.54 7.71
CA ASP A 279 5.77 -23.60 8.58
C ASP A 279 4.61 -23.14 9.49
N ARG A 280 4.37 -21.82 9.54
CA ARG A 280 3.29 -21.18 10.31
C ARG A 280 2.23 -20.53 9.42
N ASP A 281 2.28 -20.73 8.10
CA ASP A 281 1.37 -20.09 7.14
C ASP A 281 -0.10 -20.32 7.49
N LYS A 282 -0.48 -21.58 7.74
CA LYS A 282 -1.85 -21.94 8.13
C LYS A 282 -2.27 -21.26 9.44
N GLU A 283 -1.40 -21.26 10.45
CA GLU A 283 -1.66 -20.62 11.74
C GLU A 283 -1.92 -19.10 11.56
N ILE A 284 -1.08 -18.43 10.79
CA ILE A 284 -1.21 -16.98 10.48
C ILE A 284 -2.54 -16.72 9.77
N LEU A 285 -2.87 -17.51 8.74
CA LEU A 285 -4.12 -17.39 8.01
C LEU A 285 -5.36 -17.64 8.88
N GLU A 286 -5.30 -18.57 9.83
CA GLU A 286 -6.37 -18.80 10.79
C GLU A 286 -6.56 -17.61 11.76
N TYR A 287 -5.48 -16.92 12.18
CA TYR A 287 -5.59 -15.65 12.90
C TYR A 287 -6.27 -14.56 12.04
N LEU A 288 -5.98 -14.51 10.73
CA LEU A 288 -6.65 -13.58 9.83
C LEU A 288 -8.14 -13.91 9.68
N VAL A 289 -8.54 -15.18 9.64
CA VAL A 289 -9.97 -15.59 9.66
C VAL A 289 -10.66 -14.99 10.88
N SER A 290 -10.07 -15.18 12.07
CA SER A 290 -10.63 -14.64 13.31
C SER A 290 -10.78 -13.11 13.27
N SER A 291 -9.76 -12.39 12.77
CA SER A 291 -9.77 -10.93 12.67
C SER A 291 -10.68 -10.38 11.56
N SER A 292 -11.18 -11.24 10.67
CA SER A 292 -12.02 -10.86 9.53
C SER A 292 -13.51 -11.04 9.77
N LYS A 293 -13.93 -11.64 10.89
CA LYS A 293 -15.35 -11.97 11.19
C LYS A 293 -16.28 -10.78 11.24
N SER A 294 -15.78 -9.65 11.75
CA SER A 294 -16.55 -8.42 11.94
C SER A 294 -16.23 -7.33 10.92
N SER A 295 -15.61 -7.69 9.80
CA SER A 295 -15.16 -6.70 8.82
C SER A 295 -16.30 -6.10 8.04
N PHE A 296 -16.33 -4.78 8.03
CA PHE A 296 -17.19 -3.94 7.22
C PHE A 296 -16.39 -2.70 6.80
N PRO A 297 -16.54 -2.15 5.59
CA PRO A 297 -17.48 -2.55 4.53
C PRO A 297 -17.01 -3.73 3.66
N ILE A 298 -15.75 -4.18 3.77
CA ILE A 298 -15.20 -5.26 2.95
C ILE A 298 -15.29 -6.58 3.70
N ILE A 299 -16.29 -7.40 3.34
CA ILE A 299 -16.54 -8.68 4.00
C ILE A 299 -15.37 -9.65 3.77
N GLY A 300 -14.77 -10.13 4.88
CA GLY A 300 -13.62 -11.03 4.86
C GLY A 300 -12.25 -10.33 4.78
N TYR A 301 -12.21 -9.00 4.86
CA TYR A 301 -10.94 -8.26 4.98
C TYR A 301 -10.57 -8.09 6.46
N PRO A 302 -9.31 -8.28 6.90
CA PRO A 302 -8.95 -8.16 8.31
C PRO A 302 -9.31 -6.82 8.92
N TYR A 303 -10.07 -6.83 10.03
CA TYR A 303 -10.56 -5.63 10.70
C TYR A 303 -9.47 -4.62 11.07
N PRO A 304 -8.27 -5.02 11.59
CA PRO A 304 -7.21 -4.05 11.87
C PRO A 304 -6.78 -3.24 10.64
N LEU A 305 -6.75 -3.86 9.44
CA LEU A 305 -6.42 -3.15 8.20
C LEU A 305 -7.50 -2.13 7.81
N ASN A 306 -8.79 -2.46 7.98
CA ASN A 306 -9.85 -1.50 7.77
C ASN A 306 -9.71 -0.30 8.72
N LYS A 307 -9.41 -0.55 10.00
CA LYS A 307 -9.20 0.51 11.00
C LYS A 307 -7.99 1.38 10.69
N ALA A 308 -6.86 0.80 10.33
CA ALA A 308 -5.69 1.57 9.93
C ALA A 308 -6.02 2.46 8.71
N HIS A 309 -6.74 1.93 7.73
CA HIS A 309 -7.16 2.68 6.53
C HIS A 309 -8.08 3.85 6.85
N GLU A 310 -9.10 3.64 7.69
CA GLU A 310 -10.00 4.71 8.16
C GLU A 310 -9.22 5.80 8.91
N ASN A 311 -8.27 5.41 9.76
CA ASN A 311 -7.47 6.32 10.57
C ASN A 311 -6.41 7.09 9.74
N ALA A 312 -5.92 6.51 8.64
CA ALA A 312 -4.91 7.14 7.77
C ALA A 312 -5.50 8.29 6.94
N ALA A 313 -6.80 8.25 6.65
CA ALA A 313 -7.46 9.28 5.86
C ALA A 313 -7.53 10.61 6.64
N LEU A 314 -7.05 11.69 6.03
CA LEU A 314 -7.25 13.04 6.56
C LEU A 314 -8.70 13.48 6.32
N THR A 315 -9.38 13.92 7.37
CA THR A 315 -10.75 14.41 7.28
C THR A 315 -10.83 15.79 6.61
N GLY A 316 -12.00 16.15 6.09
CA GLY A 316 -12.22 17.49 5.54
C GLY A 316 -11.89 18.60 6.54
N ILE A 317 -12.21 18.41 7.82
CA ILE A 317 -11.92 19.37 8.90
C ILE A 317 -10.41 19.53 9.10
N GLU A 318 -9.64 18.44 9.13
CA GLU A 318 -8.18 18.49 9.23
C GLU A 318 -7.58 19.22 8.03
N MET A 319 -8.06 18.95 6.80
CA MET A 319 -7.60 19.63 5.60
C MET A 319 -7.92 21.12 5.59
N GLU A 320 -9.10 21.53 6.03
CA GLU A 320 -9.46 22.94 6.20
C GLU A 320 -8.57 23.66 7.24
N TYR A 321 -8.28 22.99 8.34
CA TYR A 321 -7.36 23.51 9.36
C TYR A 321 -5.94 23.69 8.78
N LEU A 322 -5.41 22.70 8.08
CA LEU A 322 -4.10 22.78 7.44
C LEU A 322 -4.04 23.88 6.36
N ALA A 323 -5.10 24.04 5.58
CA ALA A 323 -5.22 25.13 4.61
C ALA A 323 -5.21 26.50 5.28
N SER A 324 -5.89 26.63 6.44
CA SER A 324 -5.92 27.84 7.24
C SER A 324 -4.53 28.18 7.83
N LEU A 325 -3.81 27.16 8.32
CA LEU A 325 -2.43 27.33 8.79
C LEU A 325 -1.50 27.79 7.68
N LEU A 326 -1.56 27.15 6.50
CA LEU A 326 -0.74 27.53 5.34
C LEU A 326 -1.01 28.98 4.96
N LYS A 327 -2.27 29.38 4.89
CA LYS A 327 -2.67 30.76 4.64
C LYS A 327 -2.05 31.72 5.66
N SER A 328 -2.14 31.41 6.94
CA SER A 328 -1.57 32.23 8.01
C SER A 328 -0.05 32.39 7.85
N GLU A 329 0.65 31.28 7.57
CA GLU A 329 2.11 31.30 7.38
C GLU A 329 2.55 32.10 6.14
N ILE A 330 1.77 32.05 5.06
CA ILE A 330 2.01 32.89 3.87
C ILE A 330 1.83 34.36 4.23
N LEU A 331 0.72 34.73 4.86
CA LEU A 331 0.41 36.12 5.19
C LEU A 331 1.42 36.74 6.14
N LYS A 332 2.00 35.98 7.08
CA LYS A 332 3.06 36.48 8.00
C LYS A 332 4.29 37.02 7.28
N ARG A 333 4.52 36.63 6.02
CA ARG A 333 5.69 37.03 5.23
C ARG A 333 5.51 38.35 4.46
N TYR A 334 4.32 38.95 4.54
CA TYR A 334 3.96 40.17 3.81
C TYR A 334 3.64 41.33 4.75
N SER A 335 3.85 42.58 4.25
CA SER A 335 3.44 43.81 4.97
C SER A 335 1.91 43.94 5.01
N GLU A 336 1.37 44.74 5.94
CA GLU A 336 -0.09 44.91 6.08
C GLU A 336 -0.79 45.34 4.77
N PRO A 337 -0.24 46.33 3.99
CA PRO A 337 -0.84 46.73 2.71
C PRO A 337 -0.81 45.59 1.65
N GLU A 338 0.17 44.69 1.71
CA GLU A 338 0.23 43.51 0.82
C GLU A 338 -0.73 42.45 1.23
N LYS A 339 -0.89 42.22 2.54
CA LYS A 339 -1.89 41.28 3.10
C LYS A 339 -3.30 41.67 2.67
N GLU A 340 -3.67 42.92 2.76
CA GLU A 340 -4.98 43.41 2.33
C GLU A 340 -5.21 43.15 0.84
N ARG A 341 -4.19 43.40 -0.01
CA ARG A 341 -4.27 43.11 -1.46
C ARG A 341 -4.44 41.63 -1.75
N ILE A 342 -3.71 40.76 -1.03
CA ILE A 342 -3.84 39.31 -1.16
C ILE A 342 -5.25 38.85 -0.74
N LEU A 343 -5.71 39.28 0.42
CA LEU A 343 -7.01 38.91 1.00
C LEU A 343 -8.20 39.40 0.18
N SER A 344 -8.07 40.55 -0.49
CA SER A 344 -9.12 41.10 -1.34
C SER A 344 -9.21 40.42 -2.70
N SER A 345 -8.16 39.71 -3.13
CA SER A 345 -8.14 39.07 -4.45
C SER A 345 -9.18 37.95 -4.55
N ILE A 346 -9.91 37.94 -5.66
CA ILE A 346 -10.91 36.90 -5.99
C ILE A 346 -10.23 35.53 -6.08
N TRP A 347 -8.98 35.52 -6.51
CA TRP A 347 -8.17 34.31 -6.68
C TRP A 347 -7.87 33.63 -5.36
N PHE A 348 -7.49 34.39 -4.35
CA PHE A 348 -7.23 33.90 -3.01
C PHE A 348 -8.49 33.30 -2.35
N LYS A 349 -9.65 33.88 -2.62
CA LYS A 349 -10.94 33.37 -2.15
C LYS A 349 -11.33 32.03 -2.82
N LYS A 350 -11.03 31.87 -4.12
CA LYS A 350 -11.29 30.64 -4.87
C LYS A 350 -10.33 29.47 -4.51
N ALA A 351 -9.07 29.76 -4.22
CA ALA A 351 -8.09 28.74 -3.83
C ALA A 351 -8.48 28.04 -2.52
N LEU A 352 -9.16 28.75 -1.60
CA LEU A 352 -9.62 28.21 -0.33
C LEU A 352 -10.86 27.30 -0.44
N THR A 353 -11.67 27.48 -1.50
CA THR A 353 -12.89 26.69 -1.71
C THR A 353 -12.65 25.42 -2.54
N LYS A 354 -11.51 25.33 -3.23
CA LYS A 354 -11.16 24.16 -4.05
C LYS A 354 -10.36 23.07 -3.31
N GLY A 355 -9.86 23.35 -2.12
CA GLY A 355 -9.12 22.35 -1.31
C GLY A 355 -10.00 21.25 -0.71
N GLY A 356 -11.29 21.21 -1.00
CA GLY A 356 -12.23 20.29 -0.39
C GLY A 356 -13.04 19.40 -1.33
N LEU A 357 -12.79 19.39 -2.63
CA LEU A 357 -13.57 18.53 -3.56
C LEU A 357 -12.76 18.25 -4.83
N ASN A 358 -11.91 17.25 -4.79
CA ASN A 358 -11.58 16.46 -5.98
C ASN A 358 -12.22 15.08 -5.79
N ASP A 359 -13.52 15.01 -6.06
CA ASP A 359 -14.15 13.84 -6.63
C ASP A 359 -13.58 13.68 -8.04
N GLU A 360 -12.71 12.67 -8.24
CA GLU A 360 -12.59 11.83 -9.42
C GLU A 360 -11.40 10.86 -9.27
#